data_7d4e4900966ebba90c0182b088b4026f
#
_entry.id   7d4e4900966ebba90c0182b088b4026f
#
_cell.length_a   1.000
_cell.length_b   1.000
_cell.length_c   1.000
_cell.angle_alpha   90.00
_cell.angle_beta   90.00
_cell.angle_gamma   90.00
#
_symmetry.space_group_name_H-M   'P 1'
#
loop_
_entity.id
_entity.type
_entity.pdbx_description
1 polymer ?
#
loop_
_entity_poly.entity_id
_entity_poly.type
_entity_poly.pdbx_seq_one_letter_code
_entity_poly.pdbx_strand_id
1 'polypeptide(L)'
;MNINPLKAPEHEASIMEHWKYTDKVYISCVCITYNQENYIKDAIDGMLAQITDYRFEIVIHDDKSTDSTREILLGYKQRYPNLIKLVLQDENQYQKGKKITPLAAAEANGEYIALCEGDDYWIDINKIQKQVK
;
A
#
# COMPACT_ATOMS: atom_id res chain seq x y z
N MET A 1 22.41 -9.44 10.76
CA MET A 1 21.84 -9.89 9.47
C MET A 1 21.14 -8.72 8.78
N ASN A 2 21.57 -8.42 7.56
CA ASN A 2 20.93 -7.35 6.79
C ASN A 2 19.73 -7.91 6.04
N ILE A 3 18.54 -7.45 6.40
CA ILE A 3 17.33 -7.79 5.68
C ILE A 3 17.05 -6.65 4.70
N ASN A 4 17.18 -6.94 3.42
CA ASN A 4 16.96 -5.94 2.39
C ASN A 4 15.47 -5.80 2.09
N PRO A 5 14.97 -4.58 1.89
CA PRO A 5 13.60 -4.39 1.42
C PRO A 5 13.38 -5.06 0.06
N LEU A 6 12.16 -5.51 -0.17
CA LEU A 6 11.77 -6.02 -1.48
C LEU A 6 11.73 -4.87 -2.49
N LYS A 7 11.91 -5.20 -3.77
CA LYS A 7 11.82 -4.22 -4.85
C LYS A 7 10.56 -4.43 -5.65
N ALA A 8 9.85 -3.34 -5.92
CA ALA A 8 8.68 -3.40 -6.78
C ALA A 8 9.07 -3.76 -8.21
N PRO A 9 8.25 -4.58 -8.91
CA PRO A 9 8.42 -4.77 -10.35
C PRO A 9 8.30 -3.43 -11.08
N GLU A 10 9.06 -3.27 -12.17
CA GLU A 10 9.07 -1.99 -12.92
C GLU A 10 7.72 -1.67 -13.56
N HIS A 11 6.95 -2.70 -13.93
CA HIS A 11 5.69 -2.53 -14.65
C HIS A 11 4.53 -3.14 -13.87
N GLU A 12 3.44 -2.39 -13.78
CA GLU A 12 2.21 -2.83 -13.12
C GLU A 12 1.68 -4.13 -13.71
N ALA A 13 1.76 -4.30 -15.01
CA ALA A 13 1.32 -5.51 -15.69
C ALA A 13 2.02 -6.77 -15.17
N SER A 14 3.29 -6.66 -14.78
CA SER A 14 4.06 -7.78 -14.23
C SER A 14 3.49 -8.27 -12.91
N ILE A 15 2.86 -7.37 -12.14
CA ILE A 15 2.20 -7.72 -10.88
C ILE A 15 0.88 -8.43 -11.17
N MET A 16 0.10 -7.88 -12.08
CA MET A 16 -1.25 -8.33 -12.38
C MET A 16 -1.27 -9.69 -13.11
N GLU A 17 -0.21 -10.01 -13.86
CA GLU A 17 -0.15 -11.27 -14.62
C GLU A 17 -0.13 -12.53 -13.74
N HIS A 18 0.21 -12.41 -12.46
CA HIS A 18 0.19 -13.54 -11.53
C HIS A 18 -1.23 -13.90 -11.08
N TRP A 19 -2.17 -12.97 -11.23
CA TRP A 19 -3.51 -13.15 -10.70
C TRP A 19 -4.30 -14.21 -11.47
N LYS A 20 -4.90 -15.14 -10.76
CA LYS A 20 -5.83 -16.14 -11.29
C LYS A 20 -7.28 -15.75 -10.99
N TYR A 21 -7.51 -15.09 -9.87
CA TYR A 21 -8.84 -14.71 -9.40
C TYR A 21 -8.97 -13.19 -9.46
N THR A 22 -9.75 -12.72 -10.46
CA THR A 22 -9.84 -11.29 -10.80
C THR A 22 -11.27 -10.76 -10.79
N ASP A 23 -12.24 -11.60 -10.39
CA ASP A 23 -13.66 -11.25 -10.39
C ASP A 23 -14.00 -10.14 -9.37
N LYS A 24 -13.13 -9.93 -8.39
CA LYS A 24 -13.27 -8.89 -7.36
C LYS A 24 -11.89 -8.58 -6.79
N VAL A 25 -11.82 -7.56 -5.94
CA VAL A 25 -10.63 -7.31 -5.14
C VAL A 25 -10.70 -8.20 -3.90
N TYR A 26 -9.73 -9.09 -3.74
CA TYR A 26 -9.70 -10.01 -2.60
C TYR A 26 -8.97 -9.43 -1.41
N ILE A 27 -7.91 -8.67 -1.65
CA ILE A 27 -7.04 -8.15 -0.59
C ILE A 27 -6.83 -6.66 -0.82
N SER A 28 -6.99 -5.87 0.26
CA SER A 28 -6.57 -4.48 0.28
C SER A 28 -5.37 -4.36 1.20
N CYS A 29 -4.22 -3.99 0.62
CA CYS A 29 -3.05 -3.62 1.39
C CYS A 29 -3.24 -2.17 1.80
N VAL A 30 -3.39 -1.90 3.10
CA VAL A 30 -3.70 -0.56 3.60
C VAL A 30 -2.48 0.00 4.31
N CYS A 31 -2.02 1.14 3.84
CA CYS A 31 -0.86 1.85 4.39
C CYS A 31 -1.31 3.20 4.92
N ILE A 32 -0.92 3.52 6.15
CA ILE A 32 -1.12 4.84 6.74
C ILE A 32 0.24 5.52 6.90
N THR A 33 0.33 6.78 6.50
CA THR A 33 1.58 7.52 6.54
C THR A 33 1.39 8.98 6.91
N TYR A 34 2.39 9.53 7.60
CA TYR A 34 2.52 10.94 7.90
C TYR A 34 3.98 11.27 8.09
N ASN A 35 4.52 12.15 7.21
CA ASN A 35 5.92 12.61 7.29
C ASN A 35 6.92 11.45 7.40
N GLN A 36 6.86 10.53 6.45
CA GLN A 36 7.71 9.34 6.42
C GLN A 36 8.50 9.23 5.12
N GLU A 37 8.99 10.35 4.60
CA GLU A 37 9.71 10.41 3.32
C GLU A 37 10.90 9.46 3.22
N ASN A 38 11.56 9.16 4.34
CA ASN A 38 12.72 8.27 4.37
C ASN A 38 12.35 6.78 4.40
N TYR A 39 11.08 6.44 4.63
CA TYR A 39 10.63 5.07 4.86
C TYR A 39 9.54 4.59 3.90
N ILE A 40 8.72 5.52 3.41
CA ILE A 40 7.50 5.18 2.66
C ILE A 40 7.78 4.37 1.38
N LYS A 41 8.90 4.60 0.73
CA LYS A 41 9.28 3.88 -0.49
C LYS A 41 9.40 2.38 -0.23
N ASP A 42 10.10 2.00 0.84
CA ASP A 42 10.29 0.59 1.17
C ASP A 42 8.96 -0.08 1.53
N ALA A 43 8.07 0.64 2.20
CA ALA A 43 6.73 0.14 2.52
C ALA A 43 5.94 -0.16 1.25
N ILE A 44 5.91 0.78 0.30
CA ILE A 44 5.17 0.62 -0.95
C ILE A 44 5.79 -0.47 -1.83
N ASP A 45 7.12 -0.48 -1.96
CA ASP A 45 7.81 -1.49 -2.76
C ASP A 45 7.52 -2.90 -2.24
N GLY A 46 7.46 -3.09 -0.93
CA GLY A 46 7.14 -4.39 -0.34
C GLY A 46 5.73 -4.86 -0.66
N MET A 47 4.77 -3.94 -0.70
CA MET A 47 3.39 -4.25 -1.09
C MET A 47 3.29 -4.56 -2.58
N LEU A 48 3.98 -3.80 -3.42
CA LEU A 48 3.98 -4.00 -4.88
C LEU A 48 4.71 -5.28 -5.29
N ALA A 49 5.68 -5.72 -4.49
CA ALA A 49 6.46 -6.92 -4.78
C ALA A 49 5.70 -8.23 -4.50
N GLN A 50 4.50 -8.15 -3.92
CA GLN A 50 3.75 -9.34 -3.56
C GLN A 50 3.36 -10.18 -4.78
N ILE A 51 3.57 -11.49 -4.68
CA ILE A 51 3.18 -12.47 -5.70
C ILE A 51 2.01 -13.28 -5.13
N THR A 52 0.87 -13.19 -5.80
CA THR A 52 -0.34 -13.84 -5.33
C THR A 52 -1.26 -14.20 -6.50
N ASP A 53 -2.08 -15.22 -6.31
CA ASP A 53 -3.12 -15.63 -7.26
C ASP A 53 -4.34 -14.69 -7.22
N TYR A 54 -4.42 -13.82 -6.23
CA TYR A 54 -5.60 -13.02 -5.94
C TYR A 54 -5.39 -11.56 -6.30
N ARG A 55 -6.37 -10.98 -6.99
CA ARG A 55 -6.37 -9.54 -7.29
C ARG A 55 -6.33 -8.75 -5.98
N PHE A 56 -5.38 -7.81 -5.89
CA PHE A 56 -5.25 -6.93 -4.73
C PHE A 56 -5.15 -5.48 -5.15
N GLU A 57 -5.40 -4.60 -4.21
CA GLU A 57 -5.21 -3.16 -4.34
C GLU A 57 -4.32 -2.67 -3.19
N ILE A 58 -3.76 -1.50 -3.38
CA ILE A 58 -2.97 -0.82 -2.34
C ILE A 58 -3.66 0.51 -2.06
N VAL A 59 -4.13 0.69 -0.83
CA VAL A 59 -4.77 1.93 -0.37
C VAL A 59 -3.78 2.64 0.55
N ILE A 60 -3.35 3.83 0.15
CA ILE A 60 -2.39 4.61 0.93
C ILE A 60 -3.05 5.89 1.42
N HIS A 61 -3.13 6.03 2.73
CA HIS A 61 -3.69 7.20 3.40
C HIS A 61 -2.55 8.11 3.87
N ASP A 62 -2.54 9.34 3.37
CA ASP A 62 -1.59 10.37 3.80
C ASP A 62 -2.32 11.41 4.63
N ASP A 63 -1.89 11.60 5.88
CA ASP A 63 -2.54 12.47 6.84
C ASP A 63 -1.98 13.89 6.82
N LYS A 64 -1.92 14.46 5.60
CA LYS A 64 -1.44 15.83 5.36
C LYS A 64 0.04 15.99 5.67
N SER A 65 0.87 15.14 5.07
CA SER A 65 2.33 15.24 5.18
C SER A 65 2.84 16.60 4.72
N THR A 66 3.82 17.12 5.43
CA THR A 66 4.46 18.40 5.13
C THR A 66 5.86 18.24 4.52
N ASP A 67 6.38 17.00 4.51
CA ASP A 67 7.65 16.65 3.88
C ASP A 67 7.42 16.17 2.43
N SER A 68 8.37 15.44 1.84
CA SER A 68 8.28 14.94 0.47
C SER A 68 7.45 13.66 0.34
N THR A 69 6.79 13.17 1.40
CA THR A 69 5.99 11.94 1.35
C THR A 69 4.96 12.00 0.23
N ARG A 70 4.19 13.09 0.12
CA ARG A 70 3.14 13.23 -0.90
C ARG A 70 3.67 13.14 -2.32
N GLU A 71 4.79 13.76 -2.59
CA GLU A 71 5.42 13.73 -3.91
C GLU A 71 5.80 12.30 -4.29
N ILE A 72 6.33 11.55 -3.33
CA ILE A 72 6.68 10.15 -3.53
C ILE A 72 5.43 9.33 -3.86
N LEU A 73 4.34 9.54 -3.12
CA LEU A 73 3.07 8.85 -3.35
C LEU A 73 2.51 9.13 -4.74
N LEU A 74 2.56 10.39 -5.18
CA LEU A 74 2.09 10.77 -6.51
C LEU A 74 2.90 10.10 -7.62
N GLY A 75 4.22 9.97 -7.43
CA GLY A 75 5.08 9.25 -8.36
C GLY A 75 4.70 7.78 -8.49
N TYR A 76 4.44 7.12 -7.37
CA TYR A 76 3.98 5.73 -7.39
C TYR A 76 2.60 5.59 -8.05
N LYS A 77 1.68 6.50 -7.80
CA LYS A 77 0.36 6.48 -8.42
C LYS A 77 0.46 6.58 -9.94
N GLN A 78 1.39 7.38 -10.46
CA GLN A 78 1.63 7.49 -11.89
C GLN A 78 2.13 6.18 -12.50
N ARG A 79 2.99 5.45 -11.78
CA ARG A 79 3.59 4.20 -12.26
C ARG A 79 2.67 3.00 -12.11
N TYR A 80 1.80 3.01 -11.10
CA TYR A 80 0.91 1.88 -10.77
C TYR A 80 -0.53 2.37 -10.59
N PRO A 81 -1.12 2.97 -11.64
CA PRO A 81 -2.39 3.70 -11.51
C PRO A 81 -3.60 2.81 -11.18
N ASN A 82 -3.57 1.55 -11.58
CA ASN A 82 -4.69 0.63 -11.33
C ASN A 82 -4.59 -0.10 -9.99
N LEU A 83 -3.39 -0.20 -9.43
CA LEU A 83 -3.14 -0.87 -8.16
C LEU A 83 -3.24 0.07 -6.97
N ILE A 84 -2.77 1.31 -7.13
CA ILE A 84 -2.65 2.25 -6.02
C ILE A 84 -3.83 3.22 -5.99
N LYS A 85 -4.46 3.31 -4.83
CA LYS A 85 -5.48 4.28 -4.51
C LYS A 85 -4.94 5.19 -3.39
N LEU A 86 -4.89 6.48 -3.67
CA LEU A 86 -4.41 7.46 -2.69
C LEU A 86 -5.58 8.14 -2.00
N VAL A 87 -5.48 8.24 -0.68
CA VAL A 87 -6.41 9.02 0.16
C VAL A 87 -5.60 10.15 0.77
N LEU A 88 -5.67 11.32 0.16
CA LEU A 88 -4.86 12.48 0.54
C LEU A 88 -5.73 13.44 1.34
N GLN A 89 -5.48 13.56 2.65
CA GLN A 89 -6.24 14.43 3.51
C GLN A 89 -5.83 15.90 3.31
N ASP A 90 -6.82 16.80 3.31
CA ASP A 90 -6.58 18.24 3.23
C ASP A 90 -6.21 18.84 4.58
N GLU A 91 -6.52 18.13 5.66
CA GLU A 91 -6.22 18.51 7.03
C GLU A 91 -5.75 17.28 7.79
N ASN A 92 -4.86 17.48 8.76
CA ASN A 92 -4.37 16.39 9.60
C ASN A 92 -5.50 15.87 10.49
N GLN A 93 -5.95 14.64 10.25
CA GLN A 93 -7.07 14.04 10.96
C GLN A 93 -6.69 13.58 12.36
N TYR A 94 -5.44 13.14 12.55
CA TYR A 94 -4.95 12.72 13.86
C TYR A 94 -5.00 13.88 14.87
N GLN A 95 -4.60 15.08 14.44
CA GLN A 95 -4.66 16.28 15.29
C GLN A 95 -6.10 16.66 15.67
N LYS A 96 -7.06 16.23 14.87
CA LYS A 96 -8.49 16.41 15.17
C LYS A 96 -9.05 15.34 16.09
N GLY A 97 -8.22 14.44 16.57
CA GLY A 97 -8.61 13.37 17.47
C GLY A 97 -9.24 12.16 16.79
N LYS A 98 -9.12 12.06 15.45
CA LYS A 98 -9.67 10.94 14.70
C LYS A 98 -8.68 9.77 14.63
N LYS A 99 -9.22 8.55 14.63
CA LYS A 99 -8.44 7.34 14.41
C LYS A 99 -8.19 7.17 12.91
N ILE A 100 -6.93 6.99 12.51
CA ILE A 100 -6.54 7.00 11.11
C ILE A 100 -6.84 5.66 10.41
N THR A 101 -6.57 4.53 11.08
CA THR A 101 -6.76 3.21 10.46
C THR A 101 -8.20 3.01 9.95
N PRO A 102 -9.27 3.33 10.70
CA PRO A 102 -10.62 3.23 10.16
C PRO A 102 -10.89 4.13 8.96
N LEU A 103 -10.29 5.33 8.92
CA LEU A 103 -10.44 6.24 7.77
C LEU A 103 -9.81 5.65 6.51
N ALA A 104 -8.64 5.05 6.64
CA ALA A 104 -7.98 4.39 5.52
C ALA A 104 -8.71 3.12 5.09
N ALA A 105 -9.12 2.29 6.04
CA ALA A 105 -9.80 1.03 5.77
C ALA A 105 -11.18 1.24 5.13
N ALA A 106 -11.85 2.36 5.40
CA ALA A 106 -13.14 2.69 4.79
C ALA A 106 -13.07 2.78 3.25
N GLU A 107 -11.89 3.04 2.70
CA GLU A 107 -11.67 3.14 1.26
C GLU A 107 -11.25 1.80 0.63
N ALA A 108 -11.12 0.74 1.43
CA ALA A 108 -10.71 -0.58 0.96
C ALA A 108 -11.90 -1.36 0.40
N ASN A 109 -11.67 -2.04 -0.74
CA ASN A 109 -12.69 -2.85 -1.42
C ASN A 109 -12.48 -4.36 -1.23
N GLY A 110 -11.32 -4.77 -0.70
CA GLY A 110 -10.98 -6.17 -0.52
C GLY A 110 -11.74 -6.84 0.61
N GLU A 111 -11.91 -8.16 0.49
CA GLU A 111 -12.48 -8.97 1.56
C GLU A 111 -11.54 -9.06 2.77
N TYR A 112 -10.25 -9.01 2.51
CA TYR A 112 -9.21 -9.08 3.54
C TYR A 112 -8.41 -7.80 3.52
N ILE A 113 -8.03 -7.32 4.70
CA ILE A 113 -7.21 -6.13 4.85
C ILE A 113 -5.86 -6.53 5.44
N ALA A 114 -4.78 -6.16 4.75
CA ALA A 114 -3.41 -6.34 5.23
C ALA A 114 -2.82 -4.97 5.51
N LEU A 115 -2.45 -4.71 6.77
CA LEU A 115 -1.95 -3.42 7.19
C LEU A 115 -0.42 -3.34 7.05
N CYS A 116 0.07 -2.20 6.58
CA CYS A 116 1.49 -1.88 6.56
C CYS A 116 1.66 -0.40 6.89
N GLU A 117 2.30 -0.08 8.01
CA GLU A 117 2.57 1.32 8.34
C GLU A 117 3.68 1.87 7.43
N GLY A 118 3.64 3.18 7.16
CA GLY A 118 4.55 3.82 6.21
C GLY A 118 6.02 3.82 6.62
N ASP A 119 6.33 3.48 7.86
CA ASP A 119 7.70 3.32 8.37
C ASP A 119 8.13 1.85 8.50
N ASP A 120 7.32 0.92 8.01
CA ASP A 120 7.59 -0.51 8.03
C ASP A 120 7.67 -1.04 6.58
N TYR A 121 8.08 -2.28 6.40
CA TYR A 121 8.07 -2.91 5.09
C TYR A 121 8.01 -4.43 5.22
N TRP A 122 7.39 -5.05 4.20
CA TRP A 122 7.28 -6.51 4.14
C TRP A 122 8.50 -7.11 3.44
N ILE A 123 8.96 -8.24 3.95
CA ILE A 123 10.14 -8.94 3.44
C ILE A 123 9.81 -10.28 2.77
N ASP A 124 8.56 -10.73 2.85
CA ASP A 124 8.09 -11.99 2.26
C ASP A 124 7.19 -11.68 1.06
N ILE A 125 7.63 -12.05 -0.14
CA ILE A 125 6.86 -11.84 -1.38
C ILE A 125 5.55 -12.62 -1.42
N ASN A 126 5.39 -13.61 -0.54
CA ASN A 126 4.20 -14.45 -0.47
C ASN A 126 3.31 -14.12 0.74
N LYS A 127 3.54 -12.98 1.38
CA LYS A 127 2.83 -12.62 2.62
C LYS A 127 1.31 -12.63 2.44
N ILE A 128 0.79 -11.94 1.44
CA ILE A 128 -0.66 -11.85 1.25
C ILE A 128 -1.25 -13.14 0.69
N GLN A 129 -0.48 -13.90 -0.09
CA GLN A 129 -0.91 -15.21 -0.57
C GLN A 129 -1.17 -16.17 0.60
N LYS A 130 -0.34 -16.12 1.62
CA LYS A 130 -0.48 -16.96 2.82
C LYS A 130 -1.66 -16.57 3.70
N GLN A 131 -2.08 -15.31 3.65
CA GLN A 131 -3.17 -14.80 4.46
C GLN A 131 -4.55 -15.15 3.91
N VAL A 132 -4.67 -15.34 2.61
CA VAL A 132 -5.93 -15.73 1.97
C VAL A 132 -5.99 -17.24 1.89
N LYS A 133 -6.97 -17.83 2.54
CA LYS A 133 -7.16 -19.28 2.56
C LYS A 133 -8.45 -19.68 1.87
#